data_695ca63b6024aef68802de1ea999b2f4
#
_entry.id   695ca63b6024aef68802de1ea999b2f4
#
_cell.length_a   1.000
_cell.length_b   1.000
_cell.length_c   1.000
_cell.angle_alpha   90.00
_cell.angle_beta   90.00
_cell.angle_gamma   90.00
#
_symmetry.space_group_name_H-M   'P 1'
#
loop_
_entity.id
_entity.type
_entity.pdbx_description
1 polymer ?
#
loop_
_entity_poly.entity_id
_entity_poly.type
_entity_poly.pdbx_seq_one_letter_code
_entity_poly.pdbx_strand_id
1 'polypeptide(L)'
;MLFLDGNADAITVCFSNVRFRKMRLFIAEKPSVGRAIAESLGVSKKTKNYTECSDGSIVTWCFGHMFELAEPDEYTSDDVPVNSKGRKVWRFDELPIFPESFKLHPKTDAKEQLKVIKQLLKDADEVVNAGDPDREGQTI
;
A
#
# COMPACT_ATOMS: atom_id res chain seq x y z
N MET A 1 51.62 -25.75 -45.19
CA MET A 1 50.43 -25.72 -46.03
C MET A 1 49.37 -26.59 -45.36
N LEU A 2 48.62 -25.99 -44.54
CA LEU A 2 47.48 -26.64 -43.86
C LEU A 2 46.37 -25.57 -43.77
N PHE A 3 45.34 -25.80 -44.52
CA PHE A 3 44.09 -25.04 -44.43
C PHE A 3 43.38 -25.47 -43.17
N LEU A 4 43.08 -24.55 -42.32
CA LEU A 4 42.11 -24.72 -41.25
C LEU A 4 40.98 -23.73 -41.48
N ASP A 5 39.92 -24.23 -42.11
CA ASP A 5 38.63 -23.59 -42.11
C ASP A 5 38.07 -23.63 -40.69
N GLY A 6 38.24 -22.54 -40.02
CA GLY A 6 37.66 -22.32 -38.71
C GLY A 6 36.36 -21.57 -38.84
N ASN A 7 35.26 -22.28 -38.93
CA ASN A 7 33.94 -21.73 -38.79
C ASN A 7 33.72 -21.40 -37.31
N ALA A 8 34.13 -20.17 -36.92
CA ALA A 8 33.85 -19.67 -35.61
C ALA A 8 32.44 -19.09 -35.64
N ASP A 9 31.48 -19.91 -35.26
CA ASP A 9 30.15 -19.42 -34.91
C ASP A 9 30.29 -18.36 -33.83
N ALA A 10 30.27 -17.12 -34.27
CA ALA A 10 30.14 -15.99 -33.37
C ALA A 10 28.78 -16.08 -32.67
N ILE A 11 28.77 -16.70 -31.52
CA ILE A 11 27.64 -16.56 -30.57
C ILE A 11 27.60 -15.09 -30.23
N THR A 12 26.83 -14.33 -31.01
CA THR A 12 26.42 -12.99 -30.65
C THR A 12 25.52 -13.12 -29.43
N VAL A 13 26.15 -13.10 -28.25
CA VAL A 13 25.40 -12.95 -26.99
C VAL A 13 24.80 -11.56 -27.05
N CYS A 14 23.57 -11.45 -27.55
CA CYS A 14 22.75 -10.29 -27.33
C CYS A 14 22.55 -10.18 -25.82
N PHE A 15 23.45 -9.46 -25.17
CA PHE A 15 23.14 -8.84 -23.88
C PHE A 15 22.03 -7.82 -24.17
N SER A 16 20.80 -8.29 -24.32
CA SER A 16 19.67 -7.43 -24.12
C SER A 16 19.90 -6.81 -22.74
N ASN A 17 20.08 -5.50 -22.72
CA ASN A 17 20.03 -4.70 -21.52
C ASN A 17 18.70 -5.00 -20.83
N VAL A 18 18.66 -6.08 -20.06
CA VAL A 18 17.63 -6.27 -19.04
C VAL A 18 17.95 -5.22 -17.99
N ARG A 19 17.55 -4.00 -18.27
CA ARG A 19 17.34 -3.03 -17.20
C ARG A 19 16.32 -3.70 -16.33
N PHE A 20 16.75 -4.22 -15.18
CA PHE A 20 15.87 -4.49 -14.06
C PHE A 20 15.21 -3.12 -13.77
N ARG A 21 14.05 -2.90 -14.33
CA ARG A 21 13.26 -1.72 -14.01
C ARG A 21 12.87 -1.93 -12.56
N LYS A 22 13.48 -1.16 -11.68
CA LYS A 22 13.06 -1.10 -10.28
C LYS A 22 11.58 -0.77 -10.27
N MET A 23 10.80 -1.63 -9.63
CA MET A 23 9.38 -1.39 -9.49
C MET A 23 9.17 -0.26 -8.47
N ARG A 24 8.75 0.90 -8.95
CA ARG A 24 8.36 2.03 -8.10
C ARG A 24 6.87 1.92 -7.80
N LEU A 25 6.54 1.93 -6.53
CA LEU A 25 5.18 1.95 -6.05
C LEU A 25 4.82 3.35 -5.56
N PHE A 26 3.91 3.99 -6.26
CA PHE A 26 3.31 5.26 -5.84
C PHE A 26 2.07 4.97 -5.01
N ILE A 27 2.00 5.55 -3.81
CA ILE A 27 0.83 5.45 -2.93
C ILE A 27 0.24 6.84 -2.81
N ALA A 28 -0.90 7.05 -3.46
CA ALA A 28 -1.63 8.32 -3.42
C ALA A 28 -2.64 8.35 -2.27
N GLU A 29 -2.96 9.53 -1.79
CA GLU A 29 -3.93 9.73 -0.72
C GLU A 29 -5.35 9.30 -1.10
N LYS A 30 -5.74 9.54 -2.36
CA LYS A 30 -7.09 9.26 -2.87
C LYS A 30 -7.09 8.82 -4.33
N PRO A 31 -8.14 8.12 -4.79
CA PRO A 31 -8.19 7.56 -6.13
C PRO A 31 -8.04 8.58 -7.26
N SER A 32 -8.51 9.82 -7.07
CA SER A 32 -8.38 10.88 -8.08
C SER A 32 -6.93 11.29 -8.33
N VAL A 33 -6.16 11.44 -7.26
CA VAL A 33 -4.72 11.75 -7.32
C VAL A 33 -3.96 10.58 -7.95
N GLY A 34 -4.24 9.34 -7.52
CA GLY A 34 -3.63 8.15 -8.11
C GLY A 34 -3.87 8.04 -9.63
N ARG A 35 -5.08 8.34 -10.08
CA ARG A 35 -5.39 8.36 -11.53
C ARG A 35 -4.60 9.44 -12.27
N ALA A 36 -4.51 10.65 -11.74
CA ALA A 36 -3.77 11.73 -12.37
C ALA A 36 -2.27 11.40 -12.50
N ILE A 37 -1.67 10.81 -11.46
CA ILE A 37 -0.29 10.34 -11.48
C ILE A 37 -0.11 9.25 -12.54
N ALA A 38 -0.99 8.24 -12.57
CA ALA A 38 -0.91 7.15 -13.52
C ALA A 38 -1.05 7.65 -14.98
N GLU A 39 -1.93 8.62 -15.23
CA GLU A 39 -2.09 9.24 -16.55
C GLU A 39 -0.82 9.97 -16.99
N SER A 40 -0.14 10.67 -16.08
CA SER A 40 1.13 11.34 -16.33
C SER A 40 2.27 10.36 -16.66
N LEU A 41 2.30 9.19 -16.03
CA LEU A 41 3.30 8.13 -16.24
C LEU A 41 2.98 7.23 -17.46
N GLY A 42 1.81 7.38 -18.04
CA GLY A 42 1.30 6.55 -19.12
C GLY A 42 0.71 5.23 -18.62
N VAL A 43 -0.59 5.09 -18.75
CA VAL A 43 -1.34 3.91 -18.29
C VAL A 43 -1.07 2.71 -19.21
N SER A 44 -0.64 1.60 -18.63
CA SER A 44 -0.51 0.29 -19.31
C SER A 44 -1.73 -0.59 -19.03
N LYS A 45 -2.10 -0.72 -17.73
CA LYS A 45 -3.23 -1.56 -17.33
C LYS A 45 -3.94 -0.97 -16.12
N LYS A 46 -5.27 -0.87 -16.17
CA LYS A 46 -6.10 -0.42 -15.04
C LYS A 46 -6.69 -1.62 -14.32
N THR A 47 -6.60 -1.61 -12.99
CA THR A 47 -7.32 -2.54 -12.12
C THR A 47 -8.25 -1.77 -11.18
N LYS A 48 -9.01 -2.46 -10.36
CA LYS A 48 -9.88 -1.84 -9.36
C LYS A 48 -9.09 -1.07 -8.29
N ASN A 49 -7.92 -1.57 -7.91
CA ASN A 49 -7.19 -1.18 -6.71
C ASN A 49 -5.83 -0.50 -7.01
N TYR A 50 -5.34 -0.60 -8.23
CA TYR A 50 -4.10 0.01 -8.69
C TYR A 50 -4.05 0.14 -10.20
N THR A 51 -3.08 0.88 -10.72
CA THR A 51 -2.81 1.04 -12.15
C THR A 51 -1.35 0.73 -12.43
N GLU A 52 -1.09 -0.12 -13.42
CA GLU A 52 0.25 -0.38 -13.96
C GLU A 52 0.58 0.68 -15.00
N CYS A 53 1.78 1.24 -14.94
CA CYS A 53 2.25 2.28 -15.85
C CYS A 53 3.22 1.74 -16.90
N SER A 54 3.36 2.47 -18.00
CA SER A 54 4.19 2.07 -19.14
C SER A 54 5.69 2.04 -18.82
N ASP A 55 6.11 2.79 -17.81
CA ASP A 55 7.48 2.81 -17.30
C ASP A 55 7.79 1.65 -16.32
N GLY A 56 6.82 0.79 -16.04
CA GLY A 56 6.93 -0.32 -15.08
C GLY A 56 6.61 0.07 -13.64
N SER A 57 6.23 1.32 -13.39
CA SER A 57 5.75 1.76 -12.08
C SER A 57 4.31 1.28 -11.82
N ILE A 58 3.95 1.17 -10.56
CA ILE A 58 2.58 0.88 -10.11
C ILE A 58 2.09 2.06 -9.28
N VAL A 59 0.87 2.50 -9.55
CA VAL A 59 0.19 3.54 -8.78
C VAL A 59 -1.00 2.94 -8.08
N THR A 60 -1.00 3.01 -6.77
CA THR A 60 -2.13 2.66 -5.92
C THR A 60 -2.58 3.86 -5.10
N TRP A 61 -3.65 3.73 -4.34
CA TRP A 61 -4.22 4.84 -3.56
C TRP A 61 -4.85 4.36 -2.27
N CYS A 62 -4.92 5.27 -1.32
CA CYS A 62 -5.72 5.15 -0.12
C CYS A 62 -7.12 5.75 -0.35
N PHE A 63 -7.99 5.62 0.63
CA PHE A 63 -9.30 6.29 0.70
C PHE A 63 -9.32 7.35 1.80
N GLY A 64 -8.25 8.15 1.90
CA GLY A 64 -7.95 8.93 3.07
C GLY A 64 -7.48 8.03 4.23
N HIS A 65 -7.85 8.34 5.46
CA HIS A 65 -7.50 7.51 6.62
C HIS A 65 -8.14 6.12 6.53
N MET A 66 -7.30 5.11 6.36
CA MET A 66 -7.72 3.71 6.21
C MET A 66 -7.77 2.95 7.54
N PHE A 67 -7.28 3.57 8.59
CA PHE A 67 -7.34 3.06 9.96
C PHE A 67 -8.19 3.98 10.83
N GLU A 68 -8.73 3.43 11.88
CA GLU A 68 -9.47 4.12 12.94
C GLU A 68 -8.96 3.67 14.30
N LEU A 69 -9.11 4.53 15.28
CA LEU A 69 -8.77 4.18 16.66
C LEU A 69 -9.77 3.13 17.18
N ALA A 70 -9.27 2.21 17.98
CA ALA A 70 -10.13 1.28 18.69
C ALA A 70 -11.14 2.02 19.58
N GLU A 71 -12.34 1.46 19.67
CA GLU A 71 -13.37 2.00 20.55
C GLU A 71 -12.89 1.94 22.02
N PRO A 72 -13.33 2.87 22.88
CA PRO A 72 -12.98 2.86 24.30
C PRO A 72 -13.29 1.54 25.01
N ASP A 73 -14.29 0.80 24.55
CA ASP A 73 -14.68 -0.51 25.06
C ASP A 73 -13.55 -1.55 25.04
N GLU A 74 -12.56 -1.38 24.15
CA GLU A 74 -11.41 -2.29 24.05
C GLU A 74 -10.33 -2.03 25.11
N TYR A 75 -10.46 -0.95 25.85
CA TYR A 75 -9.52 -0.55 26.91
C TYR A 75 -10.12 -0.67 28.30
N THR A 76 -11.40 -1.04 28.41
CA THR A 76 -12.08 -1.30 29.68
C THR A 76 -12.01 -2.78 30.05
N SER A 77 -12.24 -3.09 31.33
CA SER A 77 -12.23 -4.46 31.84
C SER A 77 -13.24 -5.37 31.15
N ASP A 78 -12.94 -6.66 31.06
CA ASP A 78 -13.82 -7.63 30.39
C ASP A 78 -15.03 -8.04 31.26
N ASP A 79 -15.00 -7.73 32.55
CA ASP A 79 -16.09 -8.01 33.50
C ASP A 79 -17.24 -6.98 33.45
N VAL A 80 -17.09 -5.93 32.61
CA VAL A 80 -18.13 -4.92 32.42
C VAL A 80 -19.30 -5.48 31.62
N PRO A 81 -20.55 -5.31 32.11
CA PRO A 81 -21.73 -5.83 31.41
C PRO A 81 -21.91 -5.17 30.04
N VAL A 82 -22.40 -5.95 29.10
CA VAL A 82 -22.65 -5.50 27.73
C VAL A 82 -24.13 -5.20 27.58
N ASN A 83 -24.47 -4.05 26.98
CA ASN A 83 -25.84 -3.67 26.71
C ASN A 83 -26.44 -4.46 25.52
N SER A 84 -27.74 -4.28 25.25
CA SER A 84 -28.45 -4.94 24.15
C SER A 84 -27.90 -4.63 22.75
N LYS A 85 -27.04 -3.60 22.59
CA LYS A 85 -26.37 -3.22 21.33
C LYS A 85 -24.95 -3.78 21.23
N GLY A 86 -24.53 -4.62 22.18
CA GLY A 86 -23.19 -5.21 22.18
C GLY A 86 -22.08 -4.28 22.65
N ARG A 87 -22.41 -3.11 23.26
CA ARG A 87 -21.44 -2.17 23.82
C ARG A 87 -21.31 -2.33 25.32
N LYS A 88 -20.09 -2.22 25.85
CA LYS A 88 -19.83 -2.25 27.29
C LYS A 88 -20.51 -1.06 27.99
N VAL A 89 -21.06 -1.30 29.17
CA VAL A 89 -21.62 -0.23 30.02
C VAL A 89 -20.49 0.26 30.89
N TRP A 90 -19.94 1.43 30.55
CA TRP A 90 -18.79 1.99 31.28
C TRP A 90 -19.14 2.26 32.74
N ARG A 91 -18.21 1.94 33.60
CA ARG A 91 -18.29 2.23 35.02
C ARG A 91 -17.60 3.55 35.32
N PHE A 92 -18.10 4.27 36.29
CA PHE A 92 -17.57 5.59 36.66
C PHE A 92 -16.14 5.52 37.19
N ASP A 93 -15.79 4.40 37.86
CA ASP A 93 -14.47 4.15 38.44
C ASP A 93 -13.41 3.78 37.38
N GLU A 94 -13.81 3.46 36.16
CA GLU A 94 -12.91 3.23 35.02
C GLU A 94 -12.64 4.49 34.18
N LEU A 95 -13.26 5.59 34.53
CA LEU A 95 -13.09 6.87 33.81
C LEU A 95 -12.14 7.79 34.57
N PRO A 96 -11.31 8.58 33.85
CA PRO A 96 -11.13 8.59 32.40
C PRO A 96 -10.28 7.42 31.90
N ILE A 97 -10.58 6.93 30.70
CA ILE A 97 -9.86 5.82 30.07
C ILE A 97 -8.55 6.35 29.44
N PHE A 98 -7.42 5.94 30.00
CA PHE A 98 -6.08 6.27 29.50
C PHE A 98 -5.36 4.98 29.09
N PRO A 99 -5.42 4.58 27.79
CA PRO A 99 -4.71 3.42 27.35
C PRO A 99 -3.19 3.70 27.31
N GLU A 100 -2.38 2.73 27.68
CA GLU A 100 -0.91 2.82 27.54
C GLU A 100 -0.49 2.98 26.08
N SER A 101 -1.23 2.37 25.15
CA SER A 101 -1.05 2.53 23.71
C SER A 101 -2.38 2.50 22.99
N PHE A 102 -2.51 3.34 21.97
CA PHE A 102 -3.70 3.37 21.13
C PHE A 102 -3.64 2.22 20.10
N LYS A 103 -4.68 1.42 20.04
CA LYS A 103 -4.85 0.39 19.02
C LYS A 103 -5.48 1.00 17.77
N LEU A 104 -5.00 0.55 16.61
CA LEU A 104 -5.53 0.96 15.31
C LEU A 104 -6.15 -0.24 14.62
N HIS A 105 -7.36 -0.07 14.13
CA HIS A 105 -8.07 -1.06 13.35
C HIS A 105 -8.27 -0.60 11.90
N PRO A 106 -8.08 -1.48 10.92
CA PRO A 106 -8.40 -1.13 9.54
C PRO A 106 -9.91 -0.97 9.38
N LYS A 107 -10.34 0.12 8.79
CA LYS A 107 -11.74 0.36 8.43
C LYS A 107 -12.26 -0.77 7.54
N THR A 108 -13.52 -1.13 7.72
CA THR A 108 -14.11 -2.30 7.04
C THR A 108 -14.07 -2.18 5.52
N ASP A 109 -14.32 -0.99 4.98
CA ASP A 109 -14.27 -0.65 3.57
C ASP A 109 -12.84 -0.56 3.00
N ALA A 110 -11.84 -0.35 3.85
CA ALA A 110 -10.44 -0.24 3.46
C ALA A 110 -9.69 -1.59 3.45
N LYS A 111 -10.24 -2.65 4.05
CA LYS A 111 -9.53 -3.94 4.23
C LYS A 111 -9.02 -4.55 2.93
N GLU A 112 -9.84 -4.52 1.86
CA GLU A 112 -9.46 -5.06 0.56
C GLU A 112 -8.28 -4.27 -0.04
N GLN A 113 -8.37 -2.94 -0.02
CA GLN A 113 -7.35 -2.05 -0.54
C GLN A 113 -6.04 -2.19 0.25
N LEU A 114 -6.10 -2.25 1.58
CA LEU A 114 -4.94 -2.48 2.43
C LEU A 114 -4.24 -3.80 2.14
N LYS A 115 -5.00 -4.86 1.85
CA LYS A 115 -4.43 -6.15 1.45
C LYS A 115 -3.63 -6.03 0.16
N VAL A 116 -4.16 -5.31 -0.83
CA VAL A 116 -3.49 -5.07 -2.10
C VAL A 116 -2.23 -4.22 -1.90
N ILE A 117 -2.33 -3.10 -1.16
CA ILE A 117 -1.16 -2.25 -0.86
C ILE A 117 -0.07 -3.06 -0.16
N LYS A 118 -0.41 -3.86 0.85
CA LYS A 118 0.55 -4.73 1.55
C LYS A 118 1.23 -5.74 0.64
N GLN A 119 0.53 -6.25 -0.37
CA GLN A 119 1.13 -7.15 -1.36
C GLN A 119 2.09 -6.38 -2.27
N LEU A 120 1.66 -5.25 -2.81
CA LEU A 120 2.49 -4.42 -3.69
C LEU A 120 3.76 -3.92 -2.98
N LEU A 121 3.67 -3.60 -1.69
CA LEU A 121 4.82 -3.20 -0.88
C LEU A 121 5.90 -4.27 -0.75
N LYS A 122 5.53 -5.57 -0.81
CA LYS A 122 6.51 -6.66 -0.76
C LYS A 122 7.31 -6.79 -2.05
N ASP A 123 6.68 -6.41 -3.16
CA ASP A 123 7.24 -6.55 -4.50
C ASP A 123 7.94 -5.26 -4.97
N ALA A 124 7.76 -4.15 -4.24
CA ALA A 124 8.31 -2.84 -4.58
C ALA A 124 9.79 -2.72 -4.21
N ASP A 125 10.59 -2.22 -5.15
CA ASP A 125 11.99 -1.82 -4.92
C ASP A 125 12.09 -0.41 -4.32
N GLU A 126 11.10 0.44 -4.62
CA GLU A 126 11.03 1.82 -4.17
C GLU A 126 9.59 2.21 -3.91
N VAL A 127 9.35 2.90 -2.81
CA VAL A 127 8.02 3.42 -2.44
C VAL A 127 8.03 4.94 -2.48
N VAL A 128 7.08 5.50 -3.21
CA VAL A 128 6.89 6.94 -3.33
C VAL A 128 5.60 7.33 -2.62
N ASN A 129 5.72 8.09 -1.54
CA ASN A 129 4.57 8.74 -0.93
C ASN A 129 4.09 9.85 -1.86
N ALA A 130 2.88 9.71 -2.40
CA ALA A 130 2.23 10.66 -3.29
C ALA A 130 0.95 11.23 -2.63
N GLY A 131 0.98 11.39 -1.33
CA GLY A 131 0.01 12.18 -0.55
C GLY A 131 0.29 13.68 -0.68
N ASP A 132 -0.67 14.48 -0.24
CA ASP A 132 -0.48 15.93 -0.16
C ASP A 132 0.64 16.27 0.84
N PRO A 133 1.43 17.34 0.62
CA PRO A 133 2.55 17.70 1.48
C PRO A 133 2.06 18.43 2.76
N ASP A 134 1.16 17.82 3.48
CA ASP A 134 0.59 18.30 4.73
C ASP A 134 0.65 17.24 5.84
N ARG A 135 0.06 17.54 7.00
CA ARG A 135 0.04 16.61 8.13
C ARG A 135 -0.77 15.35 7.85
N GLU A 136 -1.84 15.45 7.07
CA GLU A 136 -2.68 14.31 6.73
C GLU A 136 -1.98 13.37 5.77
N GLY A 137 -1.38 13.90 4.70
CA GLY A 137 -0.62 13.11 3.72
C GLY A 137 0.63 12.42 4.29
N GLN A 138 1.16 12.90 5.44
CA GLN A 138 2.22 12.21 6.17
C GLN A 138 1.71 11.09 7.07
N THR A 139 0.44 11.11 7.43
CA THR A 139 -0.17 10.16 8.37
C THR A 139 -0.90 9.02 7.65
N ILE A 140 -1.25 9.22 6.41
CA ILE A 140 -1.87 8.21 5.55
C ILE A 140 -0.84 7.21 5.04
#